data_66d220ff8d21b81dd44a3f5701739044
#
_entry.id   66d220ff8d21b81dd44a3f5701739044
#
_cell.length_a   1.000
_cell.length_b   1.000
_cell.length_c   1.000
_cell.angle_alpha   90.00
_cell.angle_beta   90.00
_cell.angle_gamma   90.00
#
_symmetry.space_group_name_H-M   'P 1'
#
loop_
_entity.id
_entity.type
_entity.pdbx_description
1 polymer ?
#
loop_
_entity_poly.entity_id
_entity_poly.type
_entity_poly.pdbx_seq_one_letter_code
_entity_poly.pdbx_strand_id
1 'polypeptide(L)'
;MKNFKMTIAYDGRKYMGFSERKGNPDKAVQGKLEMILTKMYNTYVEVVSACNTEAGVHAKRQIVNFIAPEDTYDCDGVFEYFEKYLPDDIIILSVEIVDERFHSRYLVKSLSFEYRIWKHNAPRRPLFERHQVNVLNQVLNVKK
;
A
#
# COMPACT_ATOMS: atom_id res chain seq x y z
N MET A 1 -18.41 -15.07 7.00
CA MET A 1 -17.28 -14.71 6.12
C MET A 1 -16.18 -14.05 6.93
N LYS A 2 -14.92 -14.34 6.60
CA LYS A 2 -13.77 -13.76 7.30
C LYS A 2 -13.44 -12.39 6.74
N ASN A 3 -13.17 -11.44 7.62
CA ASN A 3 -12.63 -10.14 7.27
C ASN A 3 -11.13 -10.16 7.59
N PHE A 4 -10.30 -10.07 6.56
CA PHE A 4 -8.84 -10.06 6.71
C PHE A 4 -8.34 -8.63 6.67
N LYS A 5 -7.59 -8.27 7.69
CA LYS A 5 -6.84 -7.00 7.75
C LYS A 5 -5.39 -7.29 7.42
N MET A 6 -4.83 -6.53 6.50
CA MET A 6 -3.42 -6.65 6.12
C MET A 6 -2.71 -5.33 6.36
N THR A 7 -1.48 -5.43 6.83
CA THR A 7 -0.54 -4.31 6.84
C THR A 7 0.42 -4.53 5.69
N ILE A 8 0.52 -3.55 4.80
CA ILE A 8 1.33 -3.66 3.59
C ILE A 8 2.30 -2.48 3.49
N ALA A 9 3.34 -2.68 2.72
CA ALA A 9 4.27 -1.61 2.34
C ALA A 9 4.49 -1.66 0.83
N TYR A 10 4.71 -0.52 0.21
CA TYR A 10 4.96 -0.48 -1.22
C TYR A 10 5.81 0.73 -1.63
N ASP A 11 6.58 0.52 -2.69
CA ASP A 11 7.27 1.57 -3.43
C ASP A 11 6.31 2.07 -4.51
N GLY A 12 5.85 3.30 -4.37
CA GLY A 12 4.79 3.85 -5.22
C GLY A 12 5.25 4.40 -6.57
N ARG A 13 6.54 4.33 -6.90
CA ARG A 13 7.08 4.97 -8.12
C ARG A 13 6.38 4.57 -9.42
N LYS A 14 6.03 3.30 -9.53
CA LYS A 14 5.43 2.74 -10.75
C LYS A 14 3.91 2.79 -10.73
N TYR A 15 3.32 3.31 -9.68
CA TYR A 15 1.86 3.31 -9.50
C TYR A 15 1.28 4.72 -9.62
N MET A 16 0.07 4.77 -10.16
CA MET A 16 -0.71 6.01 -10.27
C MET A 16 -1.55 6.25 -9.02
N GLY A 17 -1.09 5.75 -7.87
CA GLY A 17 -1.73 5.82 -6.58
C GLY A 17 -2.19 4.45 -6.08
N PHE A 18 -2.79 4.44 -4.88
CA PHE A 18 -3.31 3.20 -4.31
C PHE A 18 -4.57 2.74 -5.05
N SER A 19 -5.55 3.63 -5.22
CA SER A 19 -6.83 3.25 -5.79
C SER A 19 -6.80 3.22 -7.32
N GLU A 20 -7.52 2.24 -7.88
CA GLU A 20 -7.68 2.14 -9.31
C GLU A 20 -8.48 3.32 -9.84
N ARG A 21 -7.98 3.91 -10.93
CA ARG A 21 -8.66 4.98 -11.65
C ARG A 21 -8.63 4.67 -13.15
N LYS A 22 -9.72 4.99 -13.83
CA LYS A 22 -9.81 4.92 -15.30
C LYS A 22 -9.55 3.55 -15.91
N GLY A 23 -9.87 2.48 -15.17
CA GLY A 23 -9.79 1.12 -15.70
C GLY A 23 -8.38 0.57 -15.91
N ASN A 24 -7.38 1.09 -15.19
CA ASN A 24 -5.99 0.61 -15.26
C ASN A 24 -5.57 -0.07 -13.95
N PRO A 25 -6.05 -1.29 -13.66
CA PRO A 25 -5.69 -1.97 -12.41
C PRO A 25 -4.19 -2.23 -12.26
N ASP A 26 -3.47 -2.44 -13.36
CA ASP A 26 -2.02 -2.66 -13.33
C ASP A 26 -1.23 -1.47 -12.82
N LYS A 27 -1.80 -0.27 -12.85
CA LYS A 27 -1.17 0.97 -12.44
C LYS A 27 -1.54 1.39 -11.02
N ALA A 28 -2.30 0.59 -10.31
CA ALA A 28 -2.74 0.86 -8.95
C ALA A 28 -2.36 -0.28 -8.00
N VAL A 29 -1.96 0.06 -6.78
CA VAL A 29 -1.65 -0.94 -5.75
C VAL A 29 -2.90 -1.78 -5.45
N GLN A 30 -4.06 -1.13 -5.30
CA GLN A 30 -5.34 -1.80 -5.11
C GLN A 30 -5.62 -2.82 -6.22
N GLY A 31 -5.40 -2.43 -7.47
CA GLY A 31 -5.61 -3.31 -8.61
C GLY A 31 -4.73 -4.55 -8.57
N LYS A 32 -3.47 -4.40 -8.18
CA LYS A 32 -2.55 -5.54 -8.00
C LYS A 32 -3.04 -6.50 -6.93
N LEU A 33 -3.48 -5.98 -5.78
CA LEU A 33 -4.01 -6.81 -4.70
C LEU A 33 -5.30 -7.52 -5.11
N GLU A 34 -6.20 -6.80 -5.76
CA GLU A 34 -7.48 -7.36 -6.19
C GLU A 34 -7.32 -8.42 -7.29
N MET A 35 -6.35 -8.27 -8.19
CA MET A 35 -6.05 -9.29 -9.21
C MET A 35 -5.60 -10.59 -8.55
N ILE A 36 -4.76 -10.52 -7.53
CA ILE A 36 -4.30 -11.69 -6.78
C ILE A 36 -5.46 -12.35 -6.04
N LEU A 37 -6.30 -11.56 -5.38
CA LEU A 37 -7.48 -12.08 -4.67
C LEU A 37 -8.51 -12.69 -5.62
N THR A 38 -8.70 -12.10 -6.78
CA THR A 38 -9.59 -12.65 -7.81
C THR A 38 -9.12 -14.01 -8.28
N LYS A 39 -7.81 -14.19 -8.45
CA LYS A 39 -7.21 -15.46 -8.79
C LYS A 39 -7.36 -16.49 -7.64
N MET A 40 -7.17 -16.02 -6.41
CA MET A 40 -7.22 -16.85 -5.20
C MET A 40 -8.61 -17.42 -4.95
N TYR A 41 -9.64 -16.59 -5.08
CA TYR A 41 -11.03 -16.95 -4.78
C TYR A 41 -11.89 -17.23 -6.02
N ASN A 42 -11.33 -17.04 -7.19
CA ASN A 42 -12.04 -17.20 -8.46
C ASN A 42 -13.30 -16.32 -8.56
N THR A 43 -13.27 -15.17 -7.91
CA THR A 43 -14.31 -14.14 -7.96
C THR A 43 -13.69 -12.81 -7.56
N TYR A 44 -14.32 -11.70 -7.96
CA TYR A 44 -13.83 -10.37 -7.60
C TYR A 44 -13.95 -10.13 -6.09
N VAL A 45 -12.86 -9.65 -5.50
CA VAL A 45 -12.81 -9.30 -4.08
C VAL A 45 -12.28 -7.88 -3.97
N GLU A 46 -13.07 -6.99 -3.40
CA GLU A 46 -12.70 -5.59 -3.20
C GLU A 46 -11.71 -5.44 -2.04
N VAL A 47 -10.71 -4.61 -2.24
CA VAL A 47 -9.75 -4.22 -1.19
C VAL A 47 -10.03 -2.79 -0.77
N VAL A 48 -10.17 -2.57 0.52
CA VAL A 48 -10.41 -1.26 1.12
C VAL A 48 -9.17 -0.82 1.88
N SER A 49 -8.73 0.42 1.66
CA SER A 49 -7.56 0.98 2.34
C SER A 49 -7.94 2.05 3.35
N ALA A 50 -7.08 2.24 4.34
CA ALA A 50 -7.20 3.34 5.29
C ALA A 50 -7.02 4.70 4.60
N CYS A 51 -6.14 4.76 3.61
CA CYS A 51 -5.85 5.97 2.86
C CYS A 51 -5.53 5.63 1.41
N ASN A 52 -6.14 6.35 0.47
CA ASN A 52 -5.78 6.25 -0.94
C ASN A 52 -4.61 7.20 -1.22
N THR A 53 -3.39 6.68 -1.21
CA THR A 53 -2.20 7.47 -1.54
C THR A 53 -2.24 7.91 -3.00
N GLU A 54 -1.63 9.06 -3.30
CA GLU A 54 -1.56 9.60 -4.63
C GLU A 54 -0.45 8.96 -5.47
N ALA A 55 -0.40 9.30 -6.75
CA ALA A 55 0.59 8.76 -7.68
C ALA A 55 2.02 8.98 -7.18
N GLY A 56 2.81 7.93 -7.19
CA GLY A 56 4.21 7.95 -6.78
C GLY A 56 4.45 7.92 -5.28
N VAL A 57 3.42 7.99 -4.44
CA VAL A 57 3.57 8.01 -2.98
C VAL A 57 3.84 6.60 -2.47
N HIS A 58 4.84 6.49 -1.61
CA HIS A 58 5.20 5.24 -0.94
C HIS A 58 4.39 5.04 0.34
N ALA A 59 4.31 3.81 0.80
CA ALA A 59 3.76 3.51 2.11
C ALA A 59 4.66 2.52 2.85
N LYS A 60 4.93 2.80 4.11
CA LYS A 60 5.67 1.89 4.99
C LYS A 60 4.74 0.94 5.71
N ARG A 61 3.53 1.40 6.04
CA ARG A 61 2.53 0.63 6.78
C ARG A 61 1.13 1.09 6.37
N GLN A 62 0.66 0.65 5.24
CA GLN A 62 -0.72 0.88 4.81
C GLN A 62 -1.61 -0.23 5.34
N ILE A 63 -2.76 0.14 5.88
CA ILE A 63 -3.75 -0.81 6.36
C ILE A 63 -4.80 -1.01 5.27
N VAL A 64 -5.05 -2.26 4.93
CA VAL A 64 -6.11 -2.64 4.00
C VAL A 64 -6.93 -3.79 4.61
N ASN A 65 -8.15 -3.94 4.15
CA ASN A 65 -8.95 -5.11 4.50
C ASN A 65 -9.75 -5.59 3.31
N PHE A 66 -10.09 -6.87 3.35
CA PHE A 66 -11.00 -7.47 2.39
C PHE A 66 -11.84 -8.54 3.08
N ILE A 67 -13.03 -8.78 2.56
CA ILE A 67 -13.91 -9.83 3.06
C ILE A 67 -13.80 -11.04 2.12
N ALA A 68 -13.33 -12.16 2.67
CA ALA A 68 -13.20 -13.38 1.91
C ALA A 68 -14.59 -13.93 1.55
N PRO A 69 -14.85 -14.28 0.29
CA PRO A 69 -16.16 -14.80 -0.11
C PRO A 69 -16.41 -16.22 0.40
N GLU A 70 -15.36 -16.93 0.79
CA GLU A 70 -15.46 -18.29 1.33
C GLU A 70 -14.34 -18.54 2.33
N ASP A 71 -14.52 -19.54 3.18
CA ASP A 71 -13.58 -19.88 4.25
C ASP A 71 -12.59 -20.97 3.80
N THR A 72 -11.80 -20.67 2.77
CA THR A 72 -10.82 -21.61 2.19
C THR A 72 -9.42 -21.41 2.75
N TYR A 73 -9.06 -20.17 3.10
CA TYR A 73 -7.71 -19.82 3.52
C TYR A 73 -7.71 -19.26 4.95
N ASP A 74 -6.65 -19.58 5.70
CA ASP A 74 -6.31 -18.93 6.97
C ASP A 74 -5.34 -17.76 6.73
N CYS A 75 -4.91 -17.11 7.81
CA CYS A 75 -3.98 -15.97 7.71
C CYS A 75 -2.67 -16.37 7.03
N ASP A 76 -2.12 -17.53 7.38
CA ASP A 76 -0.87 -18.00 6.79
C ASP A 76 -1.06 -18.32 5.30
N GLY A 77 -2.17 -18.91 4.93
CA GLY A 77 -2.49 -19.21 3.53
C GLY A 77 -2.62 -17.93 2.69
N VAL A 78 -3.28 -16.92 3.22
CA VAL A 78 -3.39 -15.60 2.57
C VAL A 78 -2.00 -14.97 2.40
N PHE A 79 -1.21 -14.96 3.46
CA PHE A 79 0.14 -14.39 3.45
C PHE A 79 1.01 -15.09 2.39
N GLU A 80 1.05 -16.40 2.39
CA GLU A 80 1.86 -17.19 1.45
C GLU A 80 1.44 -16.98 0.00
N TYR A 81 0.13 -16.87 -0.24
CA TYR A 81 -0.38 -16.65 -1.59
C TYR A 81 0.06 -15.28 -2.14
N PHE A 82 -0.03 -14.23 -1.32
CA PHE A 82 0.45 -12.91 -1.71
C PHE A 82 1.96 -12.89 -1.91
N GLU A 83 2.71 -13.52 -1.02
CA GLU A 83 4.18 -13.62 -1.14
C GLU A 83 4.58 -14.23 -2.48
N LYS A 84 3.84 -15.23 -2.95
CA LYS A 84 4.13 -15.93 -4.18
C LYS A 84 3.87 -15.10 -5.44
N TYR A 85 2.85 -14.24 -5.41
CA TYR A 85 2.38 -13.57 -6.63
C TYR A 85 2.58 -12.05 -6.65
N LEU A 86 2.92 -11.42 -5.53
CA LEU A 86 3.16 -9.98 -5.51
C LEU A 86 4.44 -9.60 -6.26
N PRO A 87 4.43 -8.45 -6.95
CA PRO A 87 5.66 -7.90 -7.50
C PRO A 87 6.61 -7.43 -6.38
N ASP A 88 7.87 -7.18 -6.73
CA ASP A 88 8.93 -6.84 -5.76
C ASP A 88 8.69 -5.52 -5.03
N ASP A 89 7.85 -4.66 -5.56
CA ASP A 89 7.61 -3.33 -5.00
C ASP A 89 6.40 -3.26 -4.05
N ILE A 90 5.77 -4.40 -3.76
CA ILE A 90 4.68 -4.50 -2.77
C ILE A 90 4.97 -5.70 -1.86
N ILE A 91 4.92 -5.48 -0.55
CA ILE A 91 5.09 -6.56 0.43
C ILE A 91 3.96 -6.56 1.45
N ILE A 92 3.65 -7.74 1.95
CA ILE A 92 2.71 -7.93 3.05
C ILE A 92 3.53 -8.05 4.34
N LEU A 93 3.24 -7.20 5.31
CA LEU A 93 3.91 -7.22 6.61
C LEU A 93 3.18 -8.12 7.60
N SER A 94 1.85 -8.13 7.57
CA SER A 94 1.05 -8.98 8.44
C SER A 94 -0.34 -9.20 7.88
N VAL A 95 -0.96 -10.31 8.29
CA VAL A 95 -2.35 -10.64 7.97
C VAL A 95 -3.02 -11.10 9.27
N GLU A 96 -4.18 -10.55 9.57
CA GLU A 96 -4.97 -10.97 10.74
C GLU A 96 -6.45 -10.98 10.43
N ILE A 97 -7.19 -11.81 11.13
CA ILE A 97 -8.65 -11.84 11.05
C ILE A 97 -9.19 -10.83 12.05
N VAL A 98 -10.11 -9.99 11.59
CA VAL A 98 -10.73 -8.95 12.39
C VAL A 98 -12.24 -9.10 12.39
N ASP A 99 -12.93 -8.31 13.22
CA ASP A 99 -14.38 -8.28 13.27
C ASP A 99 -14.99 -8.01 11.89
N GLU A 100 -16.13 -8.61 11.59
CA GLU A 100 -16.82 -8.41 10.31
C GLU A 100 -17.15 -6.95 10.03
N ARG A 101 -17.30 -6.13 11.06
CA ARG A 101 -17.60 -4.70 10.94
C ARG A 101 -16.38 -3.83 10.72
N PHE A 102 -15.17 -4.40 10.82
CA PHE A 102 -13.96 -3.62 10.61
C PHE A 102 -13.91 -3.10 9.17
N HIS A 103 -13.60 -1.80 9.05
CA HIS A 103 -13.45 -1.13 7.77
C HIS A 103 -12.22 -0.22 7.85
N SER A 104 -11.22 -0.47 7.03
CA SER A 104 -9.93 0.23 7.10
C SER A 104 -10.08 1.75 7.00
N ARG A 105 -10.97 2.23 6.16
CA ARG A 105 -11.18 3.66 5.95
C ARG A 105 -12.00 4.31 7.05
N TYR A 106 -13.10 3.69 7.48
CA TYR A 106 -14.04 4.30 8.43
C TYR A 106 -13.59 4.16 9.88
N LEU A 107 -12.73 3.18 10.19
CA LEU A 107 -12.26 2.94 11.54
C LEU A 107 -10.81 3.39 11.76
N VAL A 108 -10.26 4.18 10.83
CA VAL A 108 -8.92 4.74 10.98
C VAL A 108 -8.91 5.77 12.11
N LYS A 109 -7.91 5.64 13.01
CA LYS A 109 -7.73 6.56 14.15
C LYS A 109 -6.72 7.65 13.85
N SER A 110 -5.70 7.34 13.07
CA SER A 110 -4.66 8.31 12.71
C SER A 110 -3.99 7.91 11.40
N LEU A 111 -3.51 8.92 10.68
CA LEU A 111 -2.68 8.77 9.50
C LEU A 111 -1.43 9.60 9.71
N SER A 112 -0.26 9.04 9.37
CA SER A 112 1.01 9.74 9.45
C SER A 112 1.64 9.83 8.07
N PHE A 113 2.03 11.02 7.70
CA PHE A 113 2.72 11.28 6.43
C PHE A 113 4.10 11.85 6.70
N GLU A 114 5.06 11.45 5.88
CA GLU A 114 6.42 11.95 5.94
C GLU A 114 6.80 12.49 4.57
N TYR A 115 7.22 13.75 4.51
CA TYR A 115 7.70 14.38 3.30
C TYR A 115 9.20 14.62 3.45
N ARG A 116 10.01 13.90 2.69
CA ARG A 116 11.48 13.96 2.78
C ARG A 116 12.04 14.89 1.74
N ILE A 117 12.90 15.81 2.20
CA ILE A 117 13.52 16.83 1.37
C ILE A 117 15.03 16.69 1.49
N TRP A 118 15.71 16.66 0.34
CA TRP A 118 17.17 16.67 0.27
C TRP A 118 17.62 18.08 -0.05
N LYS A 119 18.46 18.66 0.80
CA LYS A 119 18.93 20.04 0.62
C LYS A 119 19.82 20.16 -0.62
N HIS A 120 19.63 21.21 -1.41
CA HIS A 120 20.38 21.45 -2.63
C HIS A 120 21.89 21.63 -2.37
N ASN A 121 22.29 22.12 -1.20
CA ASN A 121 23.68 22.35 -0.80
C ASN A 121 24.26 21.21 0.04
N ALA A 122 23.60 20.08 0.10
CA ALA A 122 24.15 18.91 0.77
C ALA A 122 25.44 18.43 0.05
N PRO A 123 26.42 17.86 0.78
CA PRO A 123 27.72 17.50 0.20
C PRO A 123 27.63 16.36 -0.83
N ARG A 124 26.54 15.65 -0.89
CA ARG A 124 26.33 14.57 -1.85
C ARG A 124 24.88 14.51 -2.28
N ARG A 125 24.64 13.93 -3.47
CA ARG A 125 23.31 13.64 -3.94
C ARG A 125 22.77 12.38 -3.26
N PRO A 126 21.44 12.24 -3.09
CA PRO A 126 20.87 11.02 -2.56
C PRO A 126 21.04 9.88 -3.56
N LEU A 127 21.54 8.73 -3.11
CA LEU A 127 21.71 7.54 -3.94
C LEU A 127 20.68 6.48 -3.58
N PHE A 128 20.70 6.03 -2.34
CA PHE A 128 19.76 4.99 -1.90
C PHE A 128 18.39 5.57 -1.60
N GLU A 129 18.31 6.83 -1.22
CA GLU A 129 17.09 7.54 -0.87
C GLU A 129 16.47 8.30 -2.05
N ARG A 130 17.06 8.25 -3.25
CA ARG A 130 16.68 9.12 -4.39
C ARG A 130 15.22 9.03 -4.81
N HIS A 131 14.55 7.91 -4.51
CA HIS A 131 13.13 7.73 -4.82
C HIS A 131 12.20 8.04 -3.65
N GLN A 132 12.76 8.37 -2.49
CA GLN A 132 12.03 8.67 -1.27
C GLN A 132 12.16 10.11 -0.81
N VAL A 133 12.97 10.91 -1.51
CA VAL A 133 13.21 12.31 -1.16
C VAL A 133 13.04 13.20 -2.38
N ASN A 134 12.71 14.46 -2.14
CA ASN A 134 12.73 15.49 -3.16
C ASN A 134 13.98 16.34 -2.99
N VAL A 135 14.73 16.51 -4.09
CA VAL A 135 15.90 17.40 -4.11
C VAL A 135 15.42 18.78 -4.50
N LEU A 136 15.58 19.75 -3.61
CA LEU A 136 15.21 21.14 -3.88
C LEU A 136 16.44 21.94 -4.31
N ASN A 137 16.27 22.71 -5.39
CA ASN A 137 17.31 23.55 -5.96
C ASN A 137 17.27 24.99 -5.44
N GLN A 138 16.50 25.24 -4.39
CA GLN A 138 16.38 26.57 -3.78
C GLN A 138 16.65 26.49 -2.29
N VAL A 139 17.08 27.63 -1.74
CA VAL A 139 17.42 27.74 -0.32
C VAL A 139 16.14 27.62 0.49
N LEU A 140 16.15 26.71 1.47
CA LEU A 140 15.06 26.52 2.41
C LEU A 140 15.36 27.23 3.71
N ASN A 141 14.39 27.98 4.20
CA ASN A 141 14.40 28.54 5.54
C ASN A 141 13.67 27.58 6.48
N VAL A 142 14.44 26.77 7.22
CA VAL A 142 13.88 25.76 8.12
C VAL A 142 13.58 26.42 9.46
N LYS A 143 12.30 26.62 9.75
CA LYS A 143 11.82 27.09 11.07
C LYS A 143 11.06 25.95 11.74
N LYS A 144 11.30 25.82 13.02
CA LYS A 144 10.52 24.92 13.86
C LYS A 144 9.17 25.49 14.22
#